data_def6cc627639dd7402ab4742481be6a0
#
_entry.id   def6cc627639dd7402ab4742481be6a0
#
_cell.length_a   1.000
_cell.length_b   1.000
_cell.length_c   1.000
_cell.angle_alpha   90.00
_cell.angle_beta   90.00
_cell.angle_gamma   90.00
#
_symmetry.space_group_name_H-M   'P 1'
#
loop_
_entity.id
_entity.type
_entity.pdbx_description
1 polymer ?
#
loop_
_entity_poly.entity_id
_entity_poly.type
_entity_poly.pdbx_seq_one_letter_code
_entity_poly.pdbx_strand_id
1 'polypeptide(L)'
;MGNIYPDIWKLVHQRFDVEHIHQLQPEQVGEAIEYLNTLEGEYLGRNTLPVVAPRQFTDEQLCVLAWLWRESTLMFQAVESIYPLLRVAEHRLAGRYYSITHECPRTLQEAKHILAQATMHIQYEPWRDDNWSRVLPHLRQKGIHNG
;
A
#
# COMPACT_ATOMS: atom_id res chain seq x y z
N MET A 1 18.72 4.02 10.08
CA MET A 1 17.79 3.93 11.23
C MET A 1 18.60 3.90 12.51
N GLY A 2 18.60 5.01 13.28
CA GLY A 2 19.28 5.07 14.58
C GLY A 2 18.61 4.12 15.55
N ASN A 3 19.41 3.33 16.22
CA ASN A 3 18.98 2.42 17.28
C ASN A 3 18.40 3.24 18.44
N ILE A 4 17.08 3.32 18.57
CA ILE A 4 16.37 4.12 19.59
C ILE A 4 16.65 3.56 21.01
N TYR A 5 16.96 2.28 21.12
CA TYR A 5 17.17 1.58 22.39
C TYR A 5 18.36 2.09 23.23
N PRO A 6 19.54 2.43 22.69
CA PRO A 6 20.63 2.92 23.51
C PRO A 6 20.37 4.27 24.20
N ASP A 7 19.58 5.11 23.55
CA ASP A 7 19.32 6.47 24.05
C ASP A 7 18.28 6.49 25.20
N ILE A 8 17.30 5.59 25.16
CA ILE A 8 16.28 5.44 26.23
C ILE A 8 16.95 4.97 27.53
N TRP A 9 17.83 3.98 27.47
CA TRP A 9 18.58 3.49 28.62
C TRP A 9 19.50 4.56 29.22
N LYS A 10 20.14 5.37 28.39
CA LYS A 10 20.92 6.53 28.85
C LYS A 10 20.07 7.50 29.68
N LEU A 11 18.87 7.81 29.20
CA LEU A 11 17.95 8.72 29.91
C LEU A 11 17.50 8.14 31.24
N VAL A 12 17.20 6.84 31.30
CA VAL A 12 16.87 6.15 32.54
C VAL A 12 18.06 6.15 33.53
N HIS A 13 19.26 5.82 33.06
CA HIS A 13 20.49 5.84 33.90
C HIS A 13 20.78 7.23 34.43
N GLN A 14 20.61 8.28 33.67
CA GLN A 14 20.80 9.67 34.11
C GLN A 14 19.73 10.10 35.12
N ARG A 15 18.47 9.70 34.91
CA ARG A 15 17.36 10.11 35.77
C ARG A 15 17.44 9.51 37.17
N PHE A 16 17.89 8.25 37.25
CA PHE A 16 17.93 7.49 38.51
C PHE A 16 19.36 7.32 39.09
N ASP A 17 20.36 7.92 38.43
CA ASP A 17 21.79 7.86 38.82
C ASP A 17 22.30 6.42 39.06
N VAL A 18 21.95 5.52 38.13
CA VAL A 18 22.32 4.10 38.19
C VAL A 18 23.05 3.71 36.92
N GLU A 19 24.08 2.87 37.04
CA GLU A 19 24.80 2.32 35.86
C GLU A 19 24.12 1.09 35.27
N HIS A 20 23.38 0.34 36.12
CA HIS A 20 22.68 -0.88 35.72
C HIS A 20 21.27 -0.93 36.33
N ILE A 21 20.33 -1.52 35.62
CA ILE A 21 18.91 -1.62 35.97
C ILE A 21 18.68 -2.33 37.31
N HIS A 22 19.53 -3.27 37.72
CA HIS A 22 19.42 -3.98 39.02
C HIS A 22 19.91 -3.15 40.20
N GLN A 23 20.44 -1.96 39.98
CA GLN A 23 20.75 -0.99 41.02
C GLN A 23 19.52 -0.16 41.44
N LEU A 24 18.42 -0.24 40.70
CA LEU A 24 17.16 0.40 41.07
C LEU A 24 16.57 -0.25 42.30
N GLN A 25 16.21 0.57 43.27
CA GLN A 25 15.46 0.13 44.45
C GLN A 25 14.04 -0.29 44.00
N PRO A 26 13.37 -1.22 44.73
CA PRO A 26 12.02 -1.67 44.38
C PRO A 26 11.01 -0.53 44.20
N GLU A 27 11.13 0.54 45.01
CA GLU A 27 10.28 1.73 44.92
C GLU A 27 10.57 2.55 43.65
N GLN A 28 11.81 2.56 43.17
CA GLN A 28 12.23 3.27 41.98
C GLN A 28 11.82 2.56 40.70
N VAL A 29 11.53 1.25 40.73
CA VAL A 29 11.07 0.49 39.56
C VAL A 29 9.73 1.02 39.02
N GLY A 30 8.79 1.34 39.92
CA GLY A 30 7.51 1.95 39.55
C GLY A 30 7.70 3.32 38.91
N GLU A 31 8.54 4.17 39.47
CA GLU A 31 8.87 5.50 38.91
C GLU A 31 9.59 5.40 37.59
N ALA A 32 10.46 4.41 37.39
CA ALA A 32 11.14 4.18 36.12
C ALA A 32 10.14 3.75 35.00
N ILE A 33 9.16 2.92 35.34
CA ILE A 33 8.10 2.52 34.41
C ILE A 33 7.24 3.74 34.03
N GLU A 34 6.83 4.57 34.99
CA GLU A 34 6.07 5.80 34.72
C GLU A 34 6.87 6.78 33.84
N TYR A 35 8.16 6.93 34.14
CA TYR A 35 9.05 7.76 33.32
C TYR A 35 9.17 7.27 31.90
N LEU A 36 9.32 5.96 31.66
CA LEU A 36 9.35 5.36 30.33
C LEU A 36 8.03 5.55 29.60
N ASN A 37 6.90 5.40 30.28
CA ASN A 37 5.57 5.66 29.69
C ASN A 37 5.41 7.13 29.30
N THR A 38 5.93 8.05 30.08
CA THR A 38 5.92 9.50 29.76
C THR A 38 6.77 9.79 28.52
N LEU A 39 7.97 9.21 28.44
CA LEU A 39 8.85 9.34 27.26
C LEU A 39 8.20 8.75 26.01
N GLU A 40 7.54 7.60 26.12
CA GLU A 40 6.79 6.99 25.03
C GLU A 40 5.64 7.89 24.59
N GLY A 41 4.88 8.45 25.52
CA GLY A 41 3.80 9.40 25.25
C GLY A 41 4.31 10.68 24.57
N GLU A 42 5.43 11.25 25.01
CA GLU A 42 6.06 12.40 24.35
C GLU A 42 6.57 12.05 22.95
N TYR A 43 7.15 10.86 22.76
CA TYR A 43 7.61 10.39 21.47
C TYR A 43 6.46 10.16 20.49
N LEU A 44 5.39 9.50 20.94
CA LEU A 44 4.17 9.30 20.16
C LEU A 44 3.46 10.64 19.89
N GLY A 45 3.44 11.57 20.85
CA GLY A 45 2.89 12.92 20.69
C GLY A 45 3.62 13.75 19.64
N ARG A 46 4.94 13.62 19.54
CA ARG A 46 5.73 14.26 18.48
C ARG A 46 5.47 13.65 17.10
N ASN A 47 5.16 12.36 17.03
CA ASN A 47 4.79 11.67 15.79
C ASN A 47 3.33 11.88 15.39
N THR A 48 2.48 12.40 16.27
CA THR A 48 1.06 12.72 15.99
C THR A 48 0.85 14.14 15.45
N LEU A 49 1.90 14.95 15.22
CA LEU A 49 1.77 16.06 14.28
C LEU A 49 1.22 15.46 12.98
N PRO A 50 0.20 16.12 12.34
CA PRO A 50 -0.29 15.65 11.06
C PRO A 50 0.85 15.76 10.06
N VAL A 51 1.69 14.75 10.05
CA VAL A 51 2.49 14.42 8.89
C VAL A 51 1.39 14.12 7.88
N VAL A 52 1.12 15.08 6.97
CA VAL A 52 0.51 14.75 5.70
C VAL A 52 1.36 13.61 5.21
N ALA A 53 0.84 12.38 5.34
CA ALA A 53 1.56 11.20 4.92
C ALA A 53 2.02 11.49 3.49
N PRO A 54 3.33 11.51 3.18
CA PRO A 54 3.77 11.83 1.84
C PRO A 54 2.97 10.92 0.93
N ARG A 55 2.34 11.49 -0.11
CA ARG A 55 1.61 10.68 -1.08
C ARG A 55 2.54 9.54 -1.46
N GLN A 56 2.09 8.31 -1.29
CA GLN A 56 2.93 7.13 -1.45
C GLN A 56 3.52 7.06 -2.86
N PHE A 57 2.83 7.68 -3.85
CA PHE A 57 3.23 7.76 -5.26
C PHE A 57 3.04 9.17 -5.80
N THR A 58 3.93 9.59 -6.69
CA THR A 58 3.75 10.81 -7.50
C THR A 58 2.68 10.60 -8.58
N ASP A 59 2.19 11.69 -9.18
CA ASP A 59 1.20 11.60 -10.26
C ASP A 59 1.77 10.85 -11.48
N GLU A 60 3.05 11.02 -11.80
CA GLU A 60 3.72 10.26 -12.86
C GLU A 60 3.76 8.76 -12.54
N GLN A 61 4.06 8.39 -11.30
CA GLN A 61 4.06 6.99 -10.86
C GLN A 61 2.66 6.40 -10.89
N LEU A 62 1.64 7.15 -10.47
CA LEU A 62 0.25 6.74 -10.57
C LEU A 62 -0.18 6.53 -12.02
N CYS A 63 0.30 7.37 -12.95
CA CYS A 63 0.05 7.20 -14.37
C CYS A 63 0.62 5.87 -14.90
N VAL A 64 1.86 5.55 -14.52
CA VAL A 64 2.49 4.26 -14.87
C VAL A 64 1.69 3.08 -14.32
N LEU A 65 1.25 3.15 -13.06
CA LEU A 65 0.45 2.09 -12.46
C LEU A 65 -0.93 1.95 -13.10
N ALA A 66 -1.56 3.06 -13.50
CA ALA A 66 -2.83 3.05 -14.24
C ALA A 66 -2.66 2.36 -15.61
N TRP A 67 -1.58 2.65 -16.31
CA TRP A 67 -1.25 1.97 -17.55
C TRP A 67 -0.94 0.49 -17.34
N LEU A 68 -0.18 0.13 -16.33
CA LEU A 68 0.08 -1.27 -15.98
C LEU A 68 -1.22 -2.04 -15.74
N TRP A 69 -2.16 -1.46 -15.00
CA TRP A 69 -3.49 -2.05 -14.82
C TRP A 69 -4.22 -2.20 -16.16
N ARG A 70 -4.18 -1.18 -17.04
CA ARG A 70 -4.82 -1.23 -18.36
C ARG A 70 -4.22 -2.32 -19.24
N GLU A 71 -2.90 -2.38 -19.33
CA GLU A 71 -2.17 -3.42 -20.08
C GLU A 71 -2.48 -4.83 -19.52
N SER A 72 -2.49 -4.97 -18.20
CA SER A 72 -2.85 -6.24 -17.56
C SER A 72 -4.27 -6.68 -17.87
N THR A 73 -5.21 -5.74 -17.96
CA THR A 73 -6.59 -6.01 -18.36
C THR A 73 -6.66 -6.50 -19.81
N LEU A 74 -5.91 -5.89 -20.72
CA LEU A 74 -5.83 -6.32 -22.11
C LEU A 74 -5.21 -7.72 -22.25
N MET A 75 -4.13 -7.99 -21.53
CA MET A 75 -3.52 -9.32 -21.48
C MET A 75 -4.49 -10.37 -20.92
N PHE A 76 -5.24 -10.02 -19.89
CA PHE A 76 -6.27 -10.90 -19.31
C PHE A 76 -7.36 -11.22 -20.36
N GLN A 77 -7.86 -10.23 -21.09
CA GLN A 77 -8.87 -10.44 -22.15
C GLN A 77 -8.34 -11.36 -23.25
N ALA A 78 -7.07 -11.25 -23.61
CA ALA A 78 -6.44 -12.16 -24.56
C ALA A 78 -6.39 -13.59 -24.04
N VAL A 79 -6.02 -13.79 -22.77
CA VAL A 79 -6.03 -15.10 -22.11
C VAL A 79 -7.44 -15.69 -22.06
N GLU A 80 -8.42 -14.87 -21.67
CA GLU A 80 -9.84 -15.27 -21.61
C GLU A 80 -10.36 -15.73 -22.97
N SER A 81 -9.99 -15.04 -24.04
CA SER A 81 -10.40 -15.40 -25.42
C SER A 81 -9.77 -16.70 -25.93
N ILE A 82 -8.58 -17.03 -25.46
CA ILE A 82 -7.84 -18.25 -25.89
C ILE A 82 -8.24 -19.48 -25.04
N TYR A 83 -8.64 -19.29 -23.79
CA TYR A 83 -8.93 -20.39 -22.88
C TYR A 83 -9.93 -21.43 -23.43
N PRO A 84 -11.09 -21.05 -24.04
CA PRO A 84 -12.03 -22.02 -24.61
C PRO A 84 -11.39 -22.92 -25.65
N LEU A 85 -10.50 -22.38 -26.48
CA LEU A 85 -9.78 -23.16 -27.52
C LEU A 85 -8.84 -24.19 -26.90
N LEU A 86 -8.08 -23.80 -25.86
CA LEU A 86 -7.19 -24.69 -25.13
C LEU A 86 -7.96 -25.81 -24.43
N ARG A 87 -9.14 -25.50 -23.89
CA ARG A 87 -10.00 -26.47 -23.22
C ARG A 87 -10.51 -27.52 -24.22
N VAL A 88 -11.03 -27.08 -25.38
CA VAL A 88 -11.55 -27.98 -26.40
C VAL A 88 -10.44 -28.86 -26.99
N ALA A 89 -9.25 -28.31 -27.16
CA ALA A 89 -8.07 -29.06 -27.62
C ALA A 89 -7.42 -29.95 -26.56
N GLU A 90 -7.96 -29.98 -25.34
CA GLU A 90 -7.36 -30.72 -24.20
C GLU A 90 -5.86 -30.39 -24.01
N HIS A 91 -5.51 -29.14 -24.25
CA HIS A 91 -4.13 -28.70 -24.24
C HIS A 91 -3.59 -28.68 -22.80
N ARG A 92 -2.32 -29.08 -22.63
CA ARG A 92 -1.64 -29.14 -21.31
C ARG A 92 -1.68 -27.81 -20.51
N LEU A 93 -1.82 -26.67 -21.19
CA LEU A 93 -1.91 -25.36 -20.53
C LEU A 93 -3.34 -24.97 -20.13
N ALA A 94 -4.36 -25.76 -20.48
CA ALA A 94 -5.75 -25.42 -20.19
C ALA A 94 -6.00 -25.17 -18.68
N GLY A 95 -5.42 -25.98 -17.80
CA GLY A 95 -5.53 -25.82 -16.35
C GLY A 95 -4.96 -24.49 -15.83
N ARG A 96 -3.80 -24.09 -16.36
CA ARG A 96 -3.17 -22.80 -15.97
C ARG A 96 -4.01 -21.62 -16.45
N TYR A 97 -4.53 -21.65 -17.66
CA TYR A 97 -5.39 -20.61 -18.21
C TYR A 97 -6.73 -20.55 -17.48
N TYR A 98 -7.27 -21.69 -17.06
CA TYR A 98 -8.43 -21.76 -16.19
C TYR A 98 -8.21 -20.95 -14.88
N SER A 99 -7.11 -21.19 -14.18
CA SER A 99 -6.79 -20.45 -12.95
C SER A 99 -6.70 -18.94 -13.21
N ILE A 100 -6.02 -18.53 -14.26
CA ILE A 100 -5.92 -17.10 -14.62
C ILE A 100 -7.31 -16.48 -14.85
N THR A 101 -8.18 -17.15 -15.61
CA THR A 101 -9.51 -16.62 -15.94
C THR A 101 -10.44 -16.53 -14.73
N HIS A 102 -10.22 -17.33 -13.70
CA HIS A 102 -11.07 -17.35 -12.48
C HIS A 102 -10.52 -16.51 -11.32
N GLU A 103 -9.20 -16.37 -11.22
CA GLU A 103 -8.56 -15.68 -10.09
C GLU A 103 -8.26 -14.21 -10.38
N CYS A 104 -7.78 -13.89 -11.60
CA CYS A 104 -7.37 -12.53 -11.95
C CYS A 104 -8.48 -11.47 -11.98
N PRO A 105 -9.75 -11.74 -12.35
CA PRO A 105 -10.78 -10.72 -12.44
C PRO A 105 -10.97 -9.93 -11.16
N ARG A 106 -10.95 -10.60 -10.01
CA ARG A 106 -11.10 -9.95 -8.71
C ARG A 106 -9.97 -8.97 -8.46
N THR A 107 -8.72 -9.41 -8.65
CA THR A 107 -7.53 -8.56 -8.42
C THR A 107 -7.52 -7.36 -9.36
N LEU A 108 -7.86 -7.55 -10.65
CA LEU A 108 -7.95 -6.46 -11.62
C LEU A 108 -9.04 -5.45 -11.24
N GLN A 109 -10.18 -5.91 -10.70
CA GLN A 109 -11.25 -5.04 -10.25
C GLN A 109 -10.86 -4.26 -8.98
N GLU A 110 -10.20 -4.90 -8.03
CA GLU A 110 -9.69 -4.26 -6.82
C GLU A 110 -8.63 -3.20 -7.17
N ALA A 111 -7.68 -3.54 -8.05
CA ALA A 111 -6.66 -2.60 -8.54
C ALA A 111 -7.29 -1.40 -9.26
N LYS A 112 -8.31 -1.63 -10.10
CA LYS A 112 -9.08 -0.56 -10.73
C LYS A 112 -9.67 0.41 -9.70
N HIS A 113 -10.31 -0.13 -8.68
CA HIS A 113 -10.95 0.67 -7.63
C HIS A 113 -9.94 1.53 -6.88
N ILE A 114 -8.82 0.93 -6.46
CA ILE A 114 -7.74 1.62 -5.75
C ILE A 114 -7.15 2.73 -6.63
N LEU A 115 -6.84 2.44 -7.88
CA LEU A 115 -6.29 3.41 -8.82
C LEU A 115 -7.29 4.53 -9.15
N ALA A 116 -8.57 4.22 -9.29
CA ALA A 116 -9.61 5.22 -9.51
C ALA A 116 -9.70 6.20 -8.33
N GLN A 117 -9.61 5.71 -7.10
CA GLN A 117 -9.57 6.55 -5.90
C GLN A 117 -8.28 7.36 -5.81
N ALA A 118 -7.12 6.74 -6.01
CA ALA A 118 -5.83 7.41 -5.94
C ALA A 118 -5.66 8.53 -6.99
N THR A 119 -6.37 8.43 -8.11
CA THR A 119 -6.31 9.40 -9.22
C THR A 119 -7.49 10.37 -9.25
N MET A 120 -8.33 10.42 -8.22
CA MET A 120 -9.51 11.31 -8.19
C MET A 120 -9.15 12.80 -8.34
N HIS A 121 -7.97 13.19 -7.85
CA HIS A 121 -7.48 14.56 -7.94
C HIS A 121 -7.01 14.95 -9.35
N ILE A 122 -6.80 13.98 -10.24
CA ILE A 122 -6.38 14.24 -11.62
C ILE A 122 -7.61 14.62 -12.45
N GLN A 123 -7.57 15.80 -13.07
CA GLN A 123 -8.65 16.24 -13.95
C GLN A 123 -8.55 15.55 -15.31
N TYR A 124 -9.70 15.11 -15.82
CA TYR A 124 -9.79 14.56 -17.16
C TYR A 124 -9.96 15.69 -18.19
N GLU A 125 -8.96 15.83 -19.04
CA GLU A 125 -8.92 16.86 -20.10
C GLU A 125 -8.69 16.18 -21.45
N PRO A 126 -9.75 15.82 -22.19
CA PRO A 126 -9.64 15.04 -23.43
C PRO A 126 -8.81 15.71 -24.53
N TRP A 127 -8.75 17.06 -24.51
CA TRP A 127 -8.00 17.83 -25.53
C TRP A 127 -6.48 17.81 -25.33
N ARG A 128 -5.98 17.39 -24.17
CA ARG A 128 -4.53 17.34 -23.90
C ARG A 128 -3.82 16.23 -24.69
N ASP A 129 -4.55 15.18 -25.05
CA ASP A 129 -4.01 14.00 -25.73
C ASP A 129 -2.74 13.42 -25.07
N ASP A 130 -2.71 13.48 -23.73
CA ASP A 130 -1.65 12.96 -22.89
C ASP A 130 -1.98 11.55 -22.35
N ASN A 131 -1.03 10.97 -21.62
CA ASN A 131 -1.22 9.65 -21.03
C ASN A 131 -2.43 9.59 -20.09
N TRP A 132 -2.72 10.67 -19.36
CA TRP A 132 -3.88 10.75 -18.47
C TRP A 132 -5.19 10.75 -19.23
N SER A 133 -5.30 11.55 -20.28
CA SER A 133 -6.53 11.62 -21.09
C SER A 133 -6.87 10.29 -21.76
N ARG A 134 -5.86 9.44 -22.01
CA ARG A 134 -6.02 8.11 -22.60
C ARG A 134 -6.38 7.02 -21.59
N VAL A 135 -5.84 7.07 -20.36
CA VAL A 135 -6.04 6.00 -19.38
C VAL A 135 -7.21 6.25 -18.43
N LEU A 136 -7.49 7.51 -18.06
CA LEU A 136 -8.55 7.83 -17.11
C LEU A 136 -9.95 7.37 -17.49
N PRO A 137 -10.38 7.43 -18.77
CA PRO A 137 -11.68 6.91 -19.16
C PRO A 137 -11.87 5.44 -18.81
N HIS A 138 -10.83 4.62 -18.97
CA HIS A 138 -10.89 3.21 -18.61
C HIS A 138 -11.01 2.96 -17.11
N LEU A 139 -10.32 3.76 -16.28
CA LEU A 139 -10.41 3.68 -14.84
C LEU A 139 -11.77 4.12 -14.32
N ARG A 140 -12.39 5.13 -14.93
CA ARG A 140 -13.63 5.79 -14.46
C ARG A 140 -14.91 5.21 -15.05
N GLN A 141 -14.81 4.40 -16.09
CA GLN A 141 -15.98 3.67 -16.59
C GLN A 141 -16.51 2.75 -15.50
N LYS A 142 -17.78 2.94 -15.11
CA LYS A 142 -18.51 1.94 -14.34
C LYS A 142 -18.52 0.67 -15.18
N GLY A 143 -18.10 -0.44 -14.58
CA GLY A 143 -18.14 -1.74 -15.25
C GLY A 143 -19.52 -1.91 -15.87
N ILE A 144 -19.57 -2.12 -17.19
CA ILE A 144 -20.79 -2.55 -17.85
C ILE A 144 -21.01 -3.96 -17.31
N HIS A 145 -21.92 -4.10 -16.36
CA HIS A 145 -22.52 -5.39 -16.07
C HIS A 145 -23.28 -5.79 -17.33
N ASN A 146 -22.65 -6.58 -18.21
CA ASN A 146 -23.39 -7.39 -19.14
C ASN A 146 -24.14 -8.42 -18.29
N GLY A 147 -25.45 -8.17 -18.14
CA GLY A 147 -26.39 -9.14 -17.57
C GLY A 147 -26.52 -10.36 -18.48
#